data_098c098afd3124b3e659482900d95369
#
_entry.id   098c098afd3124b3e659482900d95369
#
_cell.length_a   1.000
_cell.length_b   1.000
_cell.length_c   1.000
_cell.angle_alpha   90.00
_cell.angle_beta   90.00
_cell.angle_gamma   90.00
#
_symmetry.space_group_name_H-M   'P 1'
#
loop_
_entity.id
_entity.type
_entity.pdbx_description
1 polymer ?
#
loop_
_entity_poly.entity_id
_entity_poly.type
_entity_poly.pdbx_seq_one_letter_code
_entity_poly.pdbx_strand_id
1 'polypeptide(L)'
;MIGSFVQKPQVTSMPLSDTIKTLIRNAWDDGFPCLVATIGPQGPNITPKGSMIVYDDAHLAWWERSKRAVLENLGHDARVCIMYANFKAQRDGVLDSGFLRFFGRVALHESGPMRDRIFSLLLPREQTHAGAEAGIGALVRIEKAIDVRGKPLM
;
A
#
# COMPACT_ATOMS: atom_id res chain seq x y z
N MET A 1 -25.44 34.25 -19.84
CA MET A 1 -25.10 32.86 -20.21
C MET A 1 -24.77 32.09 -18.95
N ILE A 2 -25.60 31.16 -18.57
CA ILE A 2 -25.35 30.28 -17.42
C ILE A 2 -24.64 29.07 -18.00
N GLY A 3 -23.32 28.96 -17.74
CA GLY A 3 -22.54 27.81 -18.14
C GLY A 3 -22.98 26.58 -17.37
N SER A 4 -23.56 25.60 -18.04
CA SER A 4 -23.84 24.27 -17.47
C SER A 4 -22.51 23.63 -17.10
N PHE A 5 -22.22 23.57 -15.81
CA PHE A 5 -21.18 22.66 -15.29
C PHE A 5 -21.72 21.23 -15.45
N VAL A 6 -21.29 20.58 -16.53
CA VAL A 6 -21.46 19.13 -16.65
C VAL A 6 -20.49 18.52 -15.62
N GLN A 7 -21.04 18.14 -14.46
CA GLN A 7 -20.32 17.27 -13.54
C GLN A 7 -19.96 15.98 -14.29
N LYS A 8 -18.65 15.75 -14.49
CA LYS A 8 -18.19 14.43 -14.91
C LYS A 8 -18.72 13.40 -13.90
N PRO A 9 -19.33 12.29 -14.37
CA PRO A 9 -19.77 11.26 -13.44
C PRO A 9 -18.58 10.83 -12.59
N GLN A 10 -18.73 10.93 -11.28
CA GLN A 10 -17.76 10.33 -10.36
C GLN A 10 -17.79 8.83 -10.65
N VAL A 11 -16.69 8.31 -11.20
CA VAL A 11 -16.47 6.88 -11.27
C VAL A 11 -16.31 6.41 -9.82
N THR A 12 -17.37 5.82 -9.26
CA THR A 12 -17.29 5.13 -7.98
C THR A 12 -16.36 3.95 -8.18
N SER A 13 -15.12 4.06 -7.69
CA SER A 13 -14.19 2.95 -7.66
C SER A 13 -14.78 1.84 -6.78
N MET A 14 -14.76 0.60 -7.28
CA MET A 14 -15.14 -0.56 -6.47
C MET A 14 -14.07 -0.78 -5.39
N PRO A 15 -14.44 -1.19 -4.15
CA PRO A 15 -13.46 -1.51 -3.13
C PRO A 15 -12.63 -2.73 -3.55
N LEU A 16 -11.43 -2.84 -2.99
CA LEU A 16 -10.64 -4.08 -3.10
C LEU A 16 -11.44 -5.26 -2.55
N SER A 17 -11.35 -6.42 -3.21
CA SER A 17 -12.02 -7.63 -2.74
C SER A 17 -11.49 -8.08 -1.37
N ASP A 18 -12.31 -8.75 -0.58
CA ASP A 18 -11.89 -9.31 0.71
C ASP A 18 -10.76 -10.32 0.57
N THR A 19 -10.72 -11.08 -0.54
CA THR A 19 -9.62 -11.98 -0.87
C THR A 19 -8.30 -11.22 -0.96
N ILE A 20 -8.24 -10.13 -1.72
CA ILE A 20 -7.02 -9.30 -1.86
C ILE A 20 -6.64 -8.67 -0.52
N LYS A 21 -7.60 -8.17 0.25
CA LYS A 21 -7.35 -7.59 1.59
C LYS A 21 -6.68 -8.61 2.52
N THR A 22 -7.20 -9.84 2.54
CA THR A 22 -6.65 -10.93 3.35
C THR A 22 -5.24 -11.33 2.90
N LEU A 23 -5.01 -11.46 1.60
CA LEU A 23 -3.70 -11.80 1.06
C LEU A 23 -2.65 -10.75 1.38
N ILE A 24 -2.98 -9.47 1.27
CA ILE A 24 -2.05 -8.37 1.62
C ILE A 24 -1.74 -8.38 3.12
N ARG A 25 -2.75 -8.56 3.97
CA ARG A 25 -2.56 -8.61 5.41
C ARG A 25 -1.62 -9.75 5.85
N ASN A 26 -1.71 -10.89 5.20
CA ASN A 26 -0.93 -12.08 5.52
C ASN A 26 0.34 -12.23 4.67
N ALA A 27 0.63 -11.29 3.79
CA ALA A 27 1.67 -11.38 2.78
C ALA A 27 3.04 -11.79 3.33
N TRP A 28 3.48 -11.15 4.40
CA TRP A 28 4.77 -11.46 5.02
C TRP A 28 4.80 -12.87 5.60
N ASP A 29 3.79 -13.23 6.38
CA ASP A 29 3.72 -14.55 7.04
C ASP A 29 3.56 -15.69 6.04
N ASP A 30 2.89 -15.44 4.92
CA ASP A 30 2.73 -16.41 3.82
C ASP A 30 4.01 -16.56 2.96
N GLY A 31 5.03 -15.72 3.18
CA GLY A 31 6.26 -15.73 2.40
C GLY A 31 6.18 -15.00 1.05
N PHE A 32 5.18 -14.15 0.85
CA PHE A 32 4.97 -13.33 -0.35
C PHE A 32 4.88 -11.84 0.03
N PRO A 33 5.95 -11.23 0.58
CA PRO A 33 5.90 -9.87 1.08
C PRO A 33 5.58 -8.86 -0.01
N CYS A 34 4.84 -7.81 0.37
CA CYS A 34 4.65 -6.66 -0.50
C CYS A 34 5.98 -5.91 -0.68
N LEU A 35 6.28 -5.54 -1.92
CA LEU A 35 7.45 -4.75 -2.28
C LEU A 35 7.03 -3.33 -2.57
N VAL A 36 7.75 -2.36 -2.04
CA VAL A 36 7.50 -0.93 -2.26
C VAL A 36 8.64 -0.34 -3.06
N ALA A 37 8.33 0.17 -4.26
CA ALA A 37 9.24 0.94 -5.08
C ALA A 37 9.06 2.43 -4.79
N THR A 38 10.18 3.12 -4.55
CA THR A 38 10.25 4.57 -4.31
C THR A 38 11.21 5.22 -5.27
N ILE A 39 11.12 6.53 -5.44
CA ILE A 39 11.94 7.34 -6.33
C ILE A 39 12.76 8.30 -5.47
N GLY A 40 14.06 8.11 -5.45
CA GLY A 40 14.98 8.99 -4.73
C GLY A 40 15.83 9.86 -5.65
N PRO A 41 16.60 10.79 -5.08
CA PRO A 41 17.50 11.66 -5.84
C PRO A 41 18.61 10.89 -6.56
N GLN A 42 18.90 9.67 -6.12
CA GLN A 42 19.92 8.80 -6.73
C GLN A 42 19.32 7.65 -7.57
N GLY A 43 18.03 7.67 -7.81
CA GLY A 43 17.31 6.70 -8.63
C GLY A 43 16.26 5.90 -7.87
N PRO A 44 15.73 4.85 -8.51
CA PRO A 44 14.69 4.01 -7.91
C PRO A 44 15.26 3.11 -6.81
N ASN A 45 14.42 2.81 -5.83
CA ASN A 45 14.69 1.85 -4.77
C ASN A 45 13.50 0.92 -4.59
N ILE A 46 13.75 -0.31 -4.18
CA ILE A 46 12.70 -1.29 -3.89
C ILE A 46 12.98 -1.98 -2.56
N THR A 47 11.95 -2.08 -1.70
CA THR A 47 12.09 -2.63 -0.35
C THR A 47 10.87 -3.47 0.02
N PRO A 48 11.04 -4.67 0.61
CA PRO A 48 9.93 -5.41 1.18
C PRO A 48 9.41 -4.74 2.46
N LYS A 49 8.09 -4.76 2.66
CA LYS A 49 7.43 -4.21 3.85
C LYS A 49 6.64 -5.29 4.57
N GLY A 50 7.15 -5.72 5.72
CA GLY A 50 6.52 -6.76 6.54
C GLY A 50 5.23 -6.30 7.25
N SER A 51 5.02 -5.00 7.34
CA SER A 51 3.89 -4.40 8.05
C SER A 51 2.77 -3.87 7.13
N MET A 52 2.79 -4.24 5.85
CA MET A 52 1.76 -3.78 4.91
C MET A 52 0.37 -4.23 5.32
N ILE A 53 -0.57 -3.30 5.34
CA ILE A 53 -1.99 -3.52 5.63
C ILE A 53 -2.88 -2.79 4.64
N VAL A 54 -4.11 -3.26 4.50
CA VAL A 54 -5.19 -2.49 3.88
C VAL A 54 -5.82 -1.61 4.96
N TYR A 55 -5.66 -0.30 4.82
CA TYR A 55 -6.16 0.67 5.78
C TYR A 55 -7.67 0.87 5.64
N ASP A 56 -8.13 1.08 4.41
CA ASP A 56 -9.53 1.17 4.00
C ASP A 56 -9.67 0.84 2.50
N ASP A 57 -10.85 1.07 1.93
CA ASP A 57 -11.15 0.74 0.53
C ASP A 57 -10.32 1.53 -0.51
N ALA A 58 -9.63 2.59 -0.08
CA ALA A 58 -8.84 3.46 -0.96
C ALA A 58 -7.37 3.60 -0.55
N HIS A 59 -6.97 3.01 0.58
CA HIS A 59 -5.63 3.20 1.14
C HIS A 59 -4.98 1.90 1.58
N LEU A 60 -3.68 1.79 1.28
CA LEU A 60 -2.76 0.88 1.94
C LEU A 60 -1.96 1.65 3.00
N ALA A 61 -1.37 0.94 3.95
CA ALA A 61 -0.48 1.56 4.92
C ALA A 61 0.61 0.58 5.35
N TRP A 62 1.71 1.12 5.85
CA TRP A 62 2.74 0.35 6.54
C TRP A 62 3.34 1.14 7.70
N TRP A 63 4.07 0.43 8.54
CA TRP A 63 4.79 1.01 9.66
C TRP A 63 6.27 1.11 9.32
N GLU A 64 6.77 2.34 9.15
CA GLU A 64 8.16 2.58 8.79
C GLU A 64 9.03 2.66 10.04
N ARG A 65 9.87 1.66 10.22
CA ARG A 65 10.83 1.57 11.34
C ARG A 65 12.21 2.06 10.96
N SER A 66 12.58 1.90 9.68
CA SER A 66 13.88 2.33 9.16
C SER A 66 13.83 3.80 8.77
N LYS A 67 14.58 4.63 9.44
CA LYS A 67 14.67 6.08 9.15
C LYS A 67 15.80 6.36 8.15
N ARG A 68 15.83 5.66 7.02
CA ARG A 68 16.89 5.75 6.03
C ARG A 68 16.35 6.10 4.64
N ALA A 69 16.88 5.44 3.61
CA ALA A 69 16.64 5.71 2.21
C ALA A 69 15.17 5.86 1.81
N VAL A 70 14.27 5.08 2.42
CA VAL A 70 12.84 5.16 2.10
C VAL A 70 12.25 6.53 2.48
N LEU A 71 12.57 7.04 3.68
CA LEU A 71 12.08 8.35 4.12
C LEU A 71 12.68 9.49 3.28
N GLU A 72 13.97 9.39 2.94
CA GLU A 72 14.62 10.34 2.03
C GLU A 72 13.95 10.33 0.66
N ASN A 73 13.71 9.16 0.09
CA ASN A 73 13.06 9.02 -1.20
C ASN A 73 11.63 9.56 -1.19
N LEU A 74 10.84 9.28 -0.14
CA LEU A 74 9.47 9.78 -0.01
C LEU A 74 9.42 11.31 0.19
N GLY A 75 10.44 11.90 0.81
CA GLY A 75 10.60 13.35 0.88
C GLY A 75 10.95 13.99 -0.47
N HIS A 76 11.62 13.23 -1.35
CA HIS A 76 11.96 13.66 -2.70
C HIS A 76 10.76 13.50 -3.66
N ASP A 77 10.10 12.34 -3.63
CA ASP A 77 8.93 12.03 -4.45
C ASP A 77 7.97 11.11 -3.66
N ALA A 78 6.75 11.56 -3.46
CA ALA A 78 5.75 10.84 -2.69
C ALA A 78 5.10 9.67 -3.46
N ARG A 79 5.36 9.52 -4.75
CA ARG A 79 4.80 8.44 -5.56
C ARG A 79 5.46 7.11 -5.21
N VAL A 80 4.64 6.06 -5.17
CA VAL A 80 5.07 4.69 -4.95
C VAL A 80 4.39 3.74 -5.90
N CYS A 81 5.07 2.62 -6.16
CA CYS A 81 4.46 1.43 -6.72
C CYS A 81 4.63 0.29 -5.71
N ILE A 82 3.52 -0.34 -5.34
CA ILE A 82 3.52 -1.49 -4.43
C ILE A 82 3.15 -2.72 -5.25
N MET A 83 3.96 -3.77 -5.15
CA MET A 83 3.70 -5.05 -5.81
C MET A 83 3.47 -6.14 -4.78
N TYR A 84 2.42 -6.91 -4.98
CA TYR A 84 2.18 -8.19 -4.32
C TYR A 84 2.23 -9.29 -5.37
N ALA A 85 3.20 -10.18 -5.28
CA ALA A 85 3.36 -11.30 -6.20
C ALA A 85 3.14 -12.62 -5.46
N ASN A 86 2.21 -13.43 -5.95
CA ASN A 86 1.89 -14.75 -5.39
C ASN A 86 1.38 -15.68 -6.49
N PHE A 87 2.32 -16.29 -7.22
CA PHE A 87 1.99 -17.23 -8.29
C PHE A 87 1.37 -18.53 -7.75
N LYS A 88 1.62 -18.86 -6.48
CA LYS A 88 0.94 -19.99 -5.84
C LYS A 88 -0.56 -19.75 -5.72
N ALA A 89 -0.95 -18.55 -5.27
CA ALA A 89 -2.36 -18.18 -5.20
C ALA A 89 -3.05 -18.21 -6.57
N GLN A 90 -2.33 -17.86 -7.64
CA GLN A 90 -2.83 -18.00 -9.00
C GLN A 90 -3.04 -19.47 -9.38
N ARG A 91 -2.05 -20.33 -9.12
CA ARG A 91 -2.18 -21.77 -9.41
C ARG A 91 -3.30 -22.43 -8.62
N ASP A 92 -3.52 -21.98 -7.39
CA ASP A 92 -4.59 -22.49 -6.51
C ASP A 92 -5.98 -21.89 -6.83
N GLY A 93 -6.08 -21.02 -7.84
CA GLY A 93 -7.33 -20.39 -8.24
C GLY A 93 -7.85 -19.31 -7.30
N VAL A 94 -7.03 -18.83 -6.37
CA VAL A 94 -7.38 -17.75 -5.41
C VAL A 94 -7.26 -16.37 -6.05
N LEU A 95 -6.28 -16.19 -6.93
CA LEU A 95 -6.09 -14.99 -7.75
C LEU A 95 -6.19 -15.33 -9.24
N ASP A 96 -6.70 -14.37 -10.01
CA ASP A 96 -6.76 -14.48 -11.48
C ASP A 96 -5.40 -14.30 -12.15
N SER A 97 -4.47 -13.65 -11.45
CA SER A 97 -3.13 -13.37 -11.97
C SER A 97 -2.05 -13.49 -10.89
N GLY A 98 -0.79 -13.68 -11.33
CA GLY A 98 0.34 -13.95 -10.44
C GLY A 98 0.82 -12.78 -9.62
N PHE A 99 0.51 -11.52 -10.01
CA PHE A 99 0.84 -10.35 -9.22
C PHE A 99 -0.15 -9.19 -9.40
N LEU A 100 -0.19 -8.34 -8.39
CA LEU A 100 -1.00 -7.13 -8.31
C LEU A 100 -0.07 -5.93 -8.13
N ARG A 101 -0.41 -4.79 -8.74
CA ARG A 101 0.32 -3.54 -8.54
C ARG A 101 -0.63 -2.43 -8.11
N PHE A 102 -0.17 -1.66 -7.13
CA PHE A 102 -0.86 -0.51 -6.59
C PHE A 102 0.01 0.72 -6.80
N PHE A 103 -0.51 1.72 -7.47
CA PHE A 103 0.17 2.99 -7.69
C PHE A 103 -0.51 4.04 -6.83
N GLY A 104 0.26 4.84 -6.14
CA GLY A 104 -0.30 5.86 -5.28
C GLY A 104 0.71 6.85 -4.74
N ARG A 105 0.26 7.65 -3.78
CA ARG A 105 1.06 8.67 -3.09
C ARG A 105 1.03 8.44 -1.60
N VAL A 106 2.18 8.62 -0.97
CA VAL A 106 2.37 8.41 0.46
C VAL A 106 2.28 9.73 1.22
N ALA A 107 1.53 9.71 2.31
CA ALA A 107 1.62 10.70 3.38
C ALA A 107 2.23 10.05 4.62
N LEU A 108 3.24 10.68 5.20
CA LEU A 108 3.90 10.21 6.42
C LEU A 108 3.28 10.86 7.65
N HIS A 109 2.95 10.04 8.63
CA HIS A 109 2.37 10.45 9.91
C HIS A 109 3.31 10.09 11.05
N GLU A 110 4.03 11.08 11.56
CA GLU A 110 4.98 10.92 12.68
C GLU A 110 4.30 10.95 14.04
N SER A 111 3.09 11.53 14.10
CA SER A 111 2.28 11.67 15.32
C SER A 111 0.81 11.86 14.96
N GLY A 112 -0.05 11.81 15.97
CA GLY A 112 -1.46 12.16 15.86
C GLY A 112 -2.39 10.98 15.52
N PRO A 113 -3.70 11.26 15.33
CA PRO A 113 -4.73 10.22 15.23
C PRO A 113 -4.54 9.25 14.08
N MET A 114 -4.03 9.71 12.94
CA MET A 114 -3.80 8.87 11.77
C MET A 114 -2.68 7.86 12.01
N ARG A 115 -1.58 8.32 12.63
CA ARG A 115 -0.47 7.45 13.05
C ARG A 115 -0.98 6.36 14.00
N ASP A 116 -1.75 6.77 15.01
CA ASP A 116 -2.27 5.86 16.03
C ASP A 116 -3.24 4.83 15.41
N ARG A 117 -4.05 5.26 14.46
CA ARG A 117 -4.97 4.37 13.74
C ARG A 117 -4.20 3.33 12.91
N ILE A 118 -3.17 3.73 12.18
CA ILE A 118 -2.32 2.81 11.41
C ILE A 118 -1.71 1.79 12.37
N PHE A 119 -1.11 2.24 13.48
CA PHE A 119 -0.53 1.34 14.48
C PHE A 119 -1.53 0.32 15.01
N SER A 120 -2.76 0.76 15.32
CA SER A 120 -3.82 -0.11 15.83
C SER A 120 -4.25 -1.23 14.86
N LEU A 121 -4.05 -1.03 13.56
CA LEU A 121 -4.41 -1.99 12.51
C LEU A 121 -3.30 -2.99 12.19
N LEU A 122 -2.09 -2.77 12.70
CA LEU A 122 -0.96 -3.66 12.47
C LEU A 122 -1.20 -5.03 13.11
N LEU A 123 -0.57 -6.06 12.55
CA LEU A 123 -0.52 -7.37 13.17
C LEU A 123 0.20 -7.30 14.54
N PRO A 124 -0.19 -8.12 15.53
CA PRO A 124 0.42 -8.08 16.87
C PRO A 124 1.95 -8.18 16.88
N ARG A 125 2.53 -8.99 15.99
CA ARG A 125 3.99 -9.11 15.87
C ARG A 125 4.68 -7.80 15.47
N GLU A 126 4.00 -6.95 14.71
CA GLU A 126 4.52 -5.64 14.35
C GLU A 126 4.39 -4.62 15.48
N GLN A 127 3.29 -4.67 16.21
CA GLN A 127 3.06 -3.79 17.36
C GLN A 127 4.05 -4.06 18.51
N THR A 128 4.48 -5.30 18.69
CA THR A 128 5.39 -5.75 19.76
C THR A 128 6.85 -5.79 19.31
N HIS A 129 7.15 -5.48 18.06
CA HIS A 129 8.52 -5.43 17.57
C HIS A 129 9.34 -4.38 18.32
N ALA A 130 10.60 -4.69 18.64
CA ALA A 130 11.50 -3.73 19.29
C ALA A 130 11.60 -2.42 18.48
N GLY A 131 11.36 -1.29 19.15
CA GLY A 131 11.36 0.04 18.52
C GLY A 131 10.09 0.39 17.76
N ALA A 132 9.01 -0.42 17.83
CA ALA A 132 7.76 -0.15 17.12
C ALA A 132 7.15 1.21 17.51
N GLU A 133 7.28 1.61 18.78
CA GLU A 133 6.77 2.89 19.29
C GLU A 133 7.39 4.13 18.63
N ALA A 134 8.59 4.00 18.08
CA ALA A 134 9.28 5.08 17.38
C ALA A 134 9.01 5.12 15.87
N GLY A 135 8.16 4.23 15.35
CA GLY A 135 7.85 4.13 13.93
C GLY A 135 6.98 5.27 13.41
N ILE A 136 6.94 5.37 12.10
CA ILE A 136 6.16 6.35 11.35
C ILE A 136 5.08 5.62 10.56
N GLY A 137 3.83 6.09 10.63
CA GLY A 137 2.75 5.58 9.80
C GLY A 137 2.85 6.12 8.38
N ALA A 138 3.04 5.23 7.41
CA ALA A 138 3.00 5.59 6.00
C ALA A 138 1.63 5.22 5.43
N LEU A 139 0.87 6.20 4.99
CA LEU A 139 -0.46 6.03 4.40
C LEU A 139 -0.40 6.27 2.90
N VAL A 140 -0.79 5.28 2.11
CA VAL A 140 -0.79 5.32 0.66
C VAL A 140 -2.20 5.51 0.15
N ARG A 141 -2.47 6.63 -0.50
CA ARG A 141 -3.69 6.79 -1.28
C ARG A 141 -3.52 6.09 -2.63
N ILE A 142 -4.33 5.07 -2.88
CA ILE A 142 -4.29 4.31 -4.13
C ILE A 142 -4.93 5.15 -5.24
N GLU A 143 -4.17 5.42 -6.29
CA GLU A 143 -4.66 6.11 -7.50
C GLU A 143 -5.02 5.11 -8.60
N LYS A 144 -4.36 3.95 -8.61
CA LYS A 144 -4.57 2.88 -9.60
C LYS A 144 -4.16 1.55 -8.99
N ALA A 145 -5.00 0.54 -9.18
CA ALA A 145 -4.68 -0.85 -8.82
C ALA A 145 -5.03 -1.76 -9.99
N ILE A 146 -4.06 -2.58 -10.41
CA ILE A 146 -4.18 -3.42 -11.61
C ILE A 146 -3.54 -4.79 -11.40
N ASP A 147 -4.03 -5.78 -12.15
CA ASP A 147 -3.39 -7.10 -12.27
C ASP A 147 -2.28 -7.10 -13.35
N VAL A 148 -1.69 -8.28 -13.61
CA VAL A 148 -0.67 -8.49 -14.65
C VAL A 148 -1.08 -7.98 -16.02
N ARG A 149 -2.36 -8.10 -16.35
CA ARG A 149 -2.91 -7.73 -17.67
C ARG A 149 -3.39 -6.29 -17.74
N GLY A 150 -3.23 -5.53 -16.66
CA GLY A 150 -3.76 -4.18 -16.56
C GLY A 150 -5.24 -4.10 -16.22
N LYS A 151 -5.87 -5.23 -15.81
CA LYS A 151 -7.25 -5.23 -15.36
C LYS A 151 -7.38 -4.48 -14.03
N PRO A 152 -8.30 -3.51 -13.91
CA PRO A 152 -8.54 -2.80 -12.65
C PRO A 152 -8.97 -3.74 -11.53
N LEU A 153 -8.48 -3.47 -10.30
CA LEU A 153 -8.81 -4.23 -9.07
C LEU A 153 -9.78 -3.46 -8.18
N MET A 154 -10.02 -2.20 -8.48
CA MET A 154 -10.89 -1.31 -7.72
C MET A 154 -11.42 -0.17 -8.61
#